data_1fa6b608cc3172a7936d38b5ec2f89b4
#
_entry.id   1fa6b608cc3172a7936d38b5ec2f89b4
#
_cell.length_a   1.000
_cell.length_b   1.000
_cell.length_c   1.000
_cell.angle_alpha   90.00
_cell.angle_beta   90.00
_cell.angle_gamma   90.00
#
_symmetry.space_group_name_H-M   'P 1'
#
loop_
_entity.id
_entity.type
_entity.pdbx_description
1 polymer ?
#
loop_
_entity_poly.entity_id
_entity_poly.type
_entity_poly.pdbx_seq_one_letter_code
_entity_poly.pdbx_strand_id
1 'polypeptide(L)'
;PFARPLLYGAEEDAHGVGGGDRAPKALELLKKALENHQWRQEQCVNLIPSENTPSRAVRLLSGSDPACRYAEHKKVLAFYDKEVFYYQGTKFIDEVERLLVEEMRAYFGCTEVETRTLSGQMSNMAVFSALMDWKNRVDRKSEAKRLGYVMNNHIIKGGHLSAQPMGALHDYIAIDPVTEKPAVVNFPVCKDNIYKIDVE
;
A
#
# COMPACT_ATOMS: atom_id res chain seq x y z
N PRO A 1 -23.40 15.43 -19.39
CA PRO A 1 -23.31 16.56 -18.45
C PRO A 1 -22.15 16.48 -17.45
N PHE A 2 -21.47 15.31 -17.29
CA PHE A 2 -20.41 15.10 -16.28
C PHE A 2 -18.98 15.23 -16.79
N ALA A 3 -18.76 15.60 -18.06
CA ALA A 3 -17.42 15.69 -18.63
C ALA A 3 -16.76 17.08 -18.49
N ARG A 4 -17.48 18.09 -18.00
CA ARG A 4 -16.96 19.47 -17.86
C ARG A 4 -16.04 19.74 -16.65
N PRO A 5 -16.14 19.09 -15.47
CA PRO A 5 -15.35 19.49 -14.32
C PRO A 5 -13.85 19.17 -14.40
N LEU A 6 -13.45 18.17 -15.20
CA LEU A 6 -12.04 17.76 -15.32
C LEU A 6 -11.18 18.69 -16.19
N LEU A 7 -11.81 19.56 -17.00
CA LEU A 7 -11.12 20.53 -17.85
C LEU A 7 -11.16 21.96 -17.28
N TYR A 8 -12.00 22.21 -16.28
CA TYR A 8 -12.24 23.56 -15.76
C TYR A 8 -11.08 24.14 -14.97
N GLY A 9 -10.28 23.30 -14.30
CA GLY A 9 -9.10 23.75 -13.56
C GLY A 9 -7.90 24.13 -14.44
N ALA A 10 -7.81 23.60 -15.65
CA ALA A 10 -6.66 23.84 -16.52
C ALA A 10 -6.72 25.20 -17.27
N GLU A 11 -7.89 25.80 -17.40
CA GLU A 11 -8.07 27.10 -18.07
C GLU A 11 -8.03 28.27 -17.07
N GLU A 12 -8.50 28.10 -15.84
CA GLU A 12 -8.51 29.17 -14.83
C GLU A 12 -7.15 29.42 -14.19
N ASP A 13 -6.30 28.39 -14.04
CA ASP A 13 -4.94 28.53 -13.53
C ASP A 13 -3.97 29.22 -14.50
N ALA A 14 -4.38 29.47 -15.73
CA ALA A 14 -3.57 30.19 -16.73
C ALA A 14 -3.40 31.70 -16.45
N HIS A 15 -4.16 32.25 -15.50
CA HIS A 15 -4.14 33.68 -15.17
C HIS A 15 -3.46 34.02 -13.86
N GLY A 16 -2.93 33.04 -13.12
CA GLY A 16 -2.21 33.24 -11.85
C GLY A 16 -0.71 33.37 -12.06
N VAL A 17 -0.15 34.46 -11.65
CA VAL A 17 1.26 34.85 -11.45
C VAL A 17 2.30 33.77 -11.85
N GLY A 18 2.89 33.91 -13.04
CA GLY A 18 4.06 33.12 -13.48
C GLY A 18 3.73 31.81 -14.22
N GLY A 19 2.49 31.60 -14.69
CA GLY A 19 2.03 30.35 -15.31
C GLY A 19 2.35 30.16 -16.80
N GLY A 20 2.84 31.17 -17.51
CA GLY A 20 2.93 31.15 -18.97
C GLY A 20 3.80 30.03 -19.58
N ASP A 21 4.76 29.49 -18.87
CA ASP A 21 5.64 28.39 -19.36
C ASP A 21 5.26 27.00 -18.81
N ARG A 22 4.32 26.91 -17.87
CA ARG A 22 3.94 25.63 -17.22
C ARG A 22 2.79 24.90 -17.90
N ALA A 23 1.81 25.63 -18.41
CA ALA A 23 0.65 25.06 -19.08
C ALA A 23 1.00 24.21 -20.31
N PRO A 24 1.91 24.60 -21.20
CA PRO A 24 2.36 23.77 -22.31
C PRO A 24 3.02 22.45 -21.85
N LYS A 25 3.81 22.49 -20.77
CA LYS A 25 4.46 21.31 -20.22
C LYS A 25 3.44 20.33 -19.61
N ALA A 26 2.42 20.83 -18.92
CA ALA A 26 1.34 20.00 -18.40
C ALA A 26 0.54 19.30 -19.50
N LEU A 27 0.20 20.02 -20.59
CA LEU A 27 -0.47 19.45 -21.77
C LEU A 27 0.40 18.39 -22.46
N GLU A 28 1.69 18.62 -22.57
CA GLU A 28 2.62 17.63 -23.12
C GLU A 28 2.65 16.35 -22.28
N LEU A 29 2.70 16.48 -20.94
CA LEU A 29 2.63 15.32 -20.05
C LEU A 29 1.31 14.57 -20.16
N LEU A 30 0.19 15.27 -20.27
CA LEU A 30 -1.12 14.65 -20.49
C LEU A 30 -1.17 13.86 -21.80
N LYS A 31 -0.63 14.40 -22.89
CA LYS A 31 -0.51 13.68 -24.17
C LYS A 31 0.31 12.41 -24.01
N LYS A 32 1.51 12.51 -23.42
CA LYS A 32 2.36 11.35 -23.14
C LYS A 32 1.68 10.31 -22.25
N ALA A 33 0.91 10.74 -21.25
CA ALA A 33 0.15 9.85 -20.39
C ALA A 33 -0.94 9.09 -21.16
N LEU A 34 -1.65 9.77 -22.07
CA LEU A 34 -2.64 9.13 -22.93
C LEU A 34 -2.00 8.14 -23.91
N GLU A 35 -0.90 8.52 -24.56
CA GLU A 35 -0.13 7.64 -25.45
C GLU A 35 0.36 6.40 -24.70
N ASN A 36 0.95 6.56 -23.50
CA ASN A 36 1.38 5.46 -22.66
C ASN A 36 0.21 4.57 -22.21
N HIS A 37 -0.94 5.19 -21.87
CA HIS A 37 -2.14 4.44 -21.50
C HIS A 37 -2.63 3.56 -22.66
N GLN A 38 -2.73 4.15 -23.86
CA GLN A 38 -3.14 3.43 -25.06
C GLN A 38 -2.17 2.29 -25.39
N TRP A 39 -0.86 2.56 -25.37
CA TRP A 39 0.16 1.55 -25.59
C TRP A 39 0.03 0.38 -24.61
N ARG A 40 -0.11 0.67 -23.29
CA ARG A 40 -0.24 -0.37 -22.27
C ARG A 40 -1.54 -1.19 -22.37
N GLN A 41 -2.64 -0.56 -22.77
CA GLN A 41 -3.94 -1.23 -22.83
C GLN A 41 -4.17 -2.01 -24.13
N GLU A 42 -3.58 -1.56 -25.25
CA GLU A 42 -3.88 -2.09 -26.58
C GLU A 42 -2.71 -2.87 -27.20
N GLN A 43 -1.46 -2.57 -26.81
CA GLN A 43 -0.27 -3.09 -27.48
C GLN A 43 0.65 -3.90 -26.55
N CYS A 44 0.35 -3.96 -25.26
CA CYS A 44 1.16 -4.69 -24.28
C CYS A 44 0.44 -5.88 -23.68
N VAL A 45 1.20 -6.96 -23.45
CA VAL A 45 0.80 -8.03 -22.56
C VAL A 45 1.43 -7.79 -21.19
N ASN A 46 0.59 -7.42 -20.21
CA ASN A 46 1.05 -7.11 -18.86
C ASN A 46 1.16 -8.42 -18.06
N LEU A 47 2.38 -8.86 -17.79
CA LEU A 47 2.66 -10.14 -17.12
C LEU A 47 3.04 -10.00 -15.65
N ILE A 48 3.01 -8.79 -15.08
CA ILE A 48 3.26 -8.58 -13.66
C ILE A 48 1.97 -8.88 -12.89
N PRO A 49 1.90 -10.00 -12.13
CA PRO A 49 0.64 -10.46 -11.53
C PRO A 49 0.14 -9.58 -10.39
N SER A 50 0.99 -8.74 -9.82
CA SER A 50 0.63 -7.77 -8.77
C SER A 50 0.09 -6.46 -9.31
N GLU A 51 0.16 -6.20 -10.60
CA GLU A 51 -0.44 -5.01 -11.22
C GLU A 51 -1.92 -5.24 -11.54
N ASN A 52 -2.73 -4.20 -11.37
CA ASN A 52 -4.15 -4.24 -11.68
C ASN A 52 -4.57 -2.96 -12.43
N THR A 53 -5.54 -3.10 -13.32
CA THR A 53 -6.14 -1.96 -14.02
C THR A 53 -7.40 -1.53 -13.28
N PRO A 54 -7.41 -0.34 -12.65
CA PRO A 54 -8.58 0.13 -11.93
C PRO A 54 -9.76 0.39 -12.88
N SER A 55 -10.97 0.13 -12.41
CA SER A 55 -12.20 0.44 -13.14
C SER A 55 -12.35 1.95 -13.40
N ARG A 56 -13.22 2.31 -14.32
CA ARG A 56 -13.55 3.73 -14.59
C ARG A 56 -14.07 4.43 -13.34
N ALA A 57 -14.90 3.77 -12.54
CA ALA A 57 -15.43 4.31 -11.29
C ALA A 57 -14.32 4.59 -10.28
N VAL A 58 -13.41 3.65 -10.08
CA VAL A 58 -12.26 3.84 -9.17
C VAL A 58 -11.39 5.01 -9.62
N ARG A 59 -11.07 5.11 -10.92
CA ARG A 59 -10.27 6.22 -11.44
C ARG A 59 -10.96 7.58 -11.26
N LEU A 60 -12.28 7.64 -11.43
CA LEU A 60 -13.06 8.86 -11.23
C LEU A 60 -13.06 9.29 -9.76
N LEU A 61 -13.31 8.35 -8.85
CA LEU A 61 -13.33 8.62 -7.41
C LEU A 61 -11.94 8.99 -6.87
N SER A 62 -10.89 8.34 -7.34
CA SER A 62 -9.51 8.65 -6.93
C SER A 62 -9.04 10.05 -7.33
N GLY A 63 -9.63 10.64 -8.37
CA GLY A 63 -9.37 12.02 -8.82
C GLY A 63 -10.39 13.04 -8.33
N SER A 64 -11.31 12.67 -7.45
CA SER A 64 -12.35 13.56 -6.95
C SER A 64 -11.89 14.41 -5.75
N ASP A 65 -12.66 15.45 -5.38
CA ASP A 65 -12.32 16.40 -4.31
C ASP A 65 -11.87 15.73 -2.98
N PRO A 66 -12.49 14.64 -2.48
CA PRO A 66 -12.05 13.96 -1.27
C PRO A 66 -10.59 13.46 -1.30
N ALA A 67 -10.03 13.16 -2.48
CA ALA A 67 -8.63 12.73 -2.59
C ALA A 67 -7.62 13.82 -2.17
N CYS A 68 -8.05 15.08 -2.10
CA CYS A 68 -7.24 16.23 -1.72
C CYS A 68 -7.61 16.80 -0.34
N ARG A 69 -8.37 16.05 0.48
CA ARG A 69 -8.85 16.50 1.80
C ARG A 69 -8.26 15.68 2.93
N TYR A 70 -8.14 16.31 4.09
CA TYR A 70 -7.84 15.60 5.33
C TYR A 70 -9.08 14.86 5.85
N ALA A 71 -8.91 13.59 6.15
CA ALA A 71 -9.93 12.76 6.77
C ALA A 71 -9.36 12.04 8.01
N GLU A 72 -8.50 12.73 8.73
CA GLU A 72 -7.92 12.21 9.95
C GLU A 72 -9.00 12.00 11.01
N HIS A 73 -8.99 10.83 11.64
CA HIS A 73 -9.91 10.47 12.69
C HIS A 73 -9.23 9.67 13.80
N LYS A 74 -9.82 9.69 14.98
CA LYS A 74 -9.32 8.98 16.16
C LYS A 74 -10.47 8.48 17.00
N LYS A 75 -10.32 7.29 17.55
CA LYS A 75 -11.21 6.78 18.57
C LYS A 75 -10.98 7.54 19.88
N VAL A 76 -11.99 8.29 20.33
CA VAL A 76 -11.92 9.10 21.56
C VAL A 76 -12.69 8.38 22.66
N LEU A 77 -11.98 7.59 23.47
CA LEU A 77 -12.56 6.77 24.54
C LEU A 77 -13.17 7.59 25.68
N ALA A 78 -12.66 8.83 25.91
CA ALA A 78 -13.05 9.64 27.06
C ALA A 78 -14.46 10.27 26.93
N PHE A 79 -14.96 10.46 25.71
CA PHE A 79 -16.24 11.15 25.47
C PHE A 79 -17.25 10.30 24.72
N TYR A 80 -16.76 9.49 23.80
CA TYR A 80 -17.60 8.65 22.96
C TYR A 80 -16.80 7.38 22.68
N ASP A 81 -17.31 6.24 22.85
CA ASP A 81 -16.69 5.04 22.31
C ASP A 81 -16.86 4.99 20.76
N LYS A 82 -16.61 6.14 20.14
CA LYS A 82 -16.77 6.43 18.71
C LYS A 82 -15.51 6.97 18.11
N GLU A 83 -15.32 6.69 16.87
CA GLU A 83 -14.35 7.33 16.00
C GLU A 83 -14.82 8.75 15.64
N VAL A 84 -13.95 9.72 15.76
CA VAL A 84 -14.25 11.14 15.54
C VAL A 84 -13.33 11.70 14.49
N PHE A 85 -13.91 12.21 13.42
CA PHE A 85 -13.19 12.96 12.40
C PHE A 85 -12.90 14.39 12.87
N TYR A 86 -11.67 14.84 12.64
CA TYR A 86 -11.24 16.17 13.10
C TYR A 86 -11.70 17.32 12.19
N TYR A 87 -12.05 17.02 10.93
CA TYR A 87 -12.38 18.00 9.90
C TYR A 87 -13.82 17.84 9.40
N GLN A 88 -14.36 18.94 8.92
CA GLN A 88 -15.68 18.96 8.29
C GLN A 88 -15.64 18.37 6.86
N GLY A 89 -16.79 17.91 6.38
CA GLY A 89 -16.92 17.40 5.00
C GLY A 89 -16.41 15.98 4.78
N THR A 90 -16.16 15.22 5.86
CA THR A 90 -15.57 13.86 5.81
C THR A 90 -16.58 12.72 5.70
N LYS A 91 -17.90 13.00 5.66
CA LYS A 91 -18.94 11.96 5.61
C LYS A 91 -18.79 10.98 4.45
N PHE A 92 -18.34 11.46 3.30
CA PHE A 92 -18.12 10.60 2.15
C PHE A 92 -16.95 9.64 2.37
N ILE A 93 -15.86 10.11 2.96
CA ILE A 93 -14.70 9.27 3.28
C ILE A 93 -15.06 8.22 4.34
N ASP A 94 -15.82 8.59 5.37
CA ASP A 94 -16.33 7.67 6.38
C ASP A 94 -17.16 6.54 5.74
N GLU A 95 -18.02 6.88 4.79
CA GLU A 95 -18.80 5.88 4.06
C GLU A 95 -17.92 4.96 3.20
N VAL A 96 -16.91 5.50 2.52
CA VAL A 96 -15.95 4.72 1.73
C VAL A 96 -15.18 3.74 2.62
N GLU A 97 -14.65 4.21 3.77
CA GLU A 97 -13.93 3.36 4.72
C GLU A 97 -14.82 2.26 5.30
N ARG A 98 -16.05 2.61 5.70
CA ARG A 98 -17.03 1.66 6.22
C ARG A 98 -17.35 0.55 5.19
N LEU A 99 -17.67 0.92 3.97
CA LEU A 99 -17.96 -0.03 2.89
C LEU A 99 -16.73 -0.89 2.58
N LEU A 100 -15.54 -0.30 2.53
CA LEU A 100 -14.31 -1.05 2.28
C LEU A 100 -14.09 -2.14 3.36
N VAL A 101 -14.27 -1.79 4.63
CA VAL A 101 -14.14 -2.74 5.74
C VAL A 101 -15.17 -3.87 5.63
N GLU A 102 -16.43 -3.54 5.33
CA GLU A 102 -17.50 -4.53 5.16
C GLU A 102 -17.22 -5.51 4.01
N GLU A 103 -16.87 -4.97 2.84
CA GLU A 103 -16.55 -5.78 1.65
C GLU A 103 -15.32 -6.66 1.86
N MET A 104 -14.26 -6.12 2.47
CA MET A 104 -13.05 -6.89 2.74
C MET A 104 -13.28 -7.99 3.79
N ARG A 105 -14.08 -7.73 4.83
CA ARG A 105 -14.50 -8.76 5.78
C ARG A 105 -15.25 -9.89 5.10
N ALA A 106 -16.20 -9.54 4.25
CA ALA A 106 -16.97 -10.52 3.49
C ALA A 106 -16.08 -11.33 2.53
N TYR A 107 -15.17 -10.67 1.81
CA TYR A 107 -14.31 -11.29 0.83
C TYR A 107 -13.27 -12.25 1.45
N PHE A 108 -12.63 -11.84 2.55
CA PHE A 108 -11.57 -12.64 3.20
C PHE A 108 -12.10 -13.53 4.33
N GLY A 109 -13.34 -13.39 4.77
CA GLY A 109 -13.88 -14.11 5.92
C GLY A 109 -13.18 -13.77 7.24
N CYS A 110 -12.65 -12.55 7.38
CA CYS A 110 -11.95 -12.10 8.57
C CYS A 110 -12.81 -11.16 9.43
N THR A 111 -12.46 -11.01 10.71
CA THR A 111 -13.17 -10.16 11.66
C THR A 111 -12.67 -8.71 11.66
N GLU A 112 -11.39 -8.50 11.36
CA GLU A 112 -10.76 -7.19 11.42
C GLU A 112 -10.05 -6.86 10.11
N VAL A 113 -10.12 -5.61 9.71
CA VAL A 113 -9.49 -5.07 8.48
C VAL A 113 -8.84 -3.73 8.79
N GLU A 114 -7.59 -3.57 8.38
CA GLU A 114 -6.89 -2.29 8.41
C GLU A 114 -6.85 -1.70 6.99
N THR A 115 -7.47 -0.55 6.81
CA THR A 115 -7.66 0.08 5.49
C THR A 115 -6.72 1.24 5.22
N ARG A 116 -5.93 1.70 6.19
CA ARG A 116 -5.12 2.92 6.12
C ARG A 116 -3.78 2.73 5.43
N THR A 117 -3.38 1.50 5.13
CA THR A 117 -2.11 1.22 4.47
C THR A 117 -2.18 1.56 2.98
N LEU A 118 -1.20 2.31 2.49
CA LEU A 118 -1.17 2.83 1.11
C LEU A 118 -0.43 1.90 0.13
N SER A 119 0.22 0.86 0.62
CA SER A 119 0.98 -0.09 -0.20
C SER A 119 1.14 -1.43 0.49
N GLY A 120 1.46 -2.48 -0.27
CA GLY A 120 1.81 -3.80 0.29
C GLY A 120 3.00 -3.73 1.25
N GLN A 121 3.99 -2.88 0.97
CA GLN A 121 5.11 -2.62 1.87
C GLN A 121 4.63 -2.08 3.23
N MET A 122 3.77 -1.07 3.26
CA MET A 122 3.20 -0.54 4.49
C MET A 122 2.37 -1.59 5.24
N SER A 123 1.61 -2.41 4.54
CA SER A 123 0.84 -3.50 5.13
C SER A 123 1.75 -4.52 5.81
N ASN A 124 2.85 -4.90 5.17
CA ASN A 124 3.86 -5.77 5.77
C ASN A 124 4.50 -5.13 7.00
N MET A 125 4.88 -3.86 6.93
CA MET A 125 5.45 -3.12 8.07
C MET A 125 4.46 -3.05 9.25
N ALA A 126 3.18 -2.82 8.98
CA ALA A 126 2.14 -2.80 10.02
C ALA A 126 2.04 -4.16 10.74
N VAL A 127 2.05 -5.26 9.99
CA VAL A 127 2.04 -6.62 10.56
C VAL A 127 3.29 -6.89 11.38
N PHE A 128 4.48 -6.57 10.86
CA PHE A 128 5.75 -6.82 11.56
C PHE A 128 5.85 -5.96 12.83
N SER A 129 5.44 -4.70 12.76
CA SER A 129 5.38 -3.82 13.94
C SER A 129 4.44 -4.36 15.00
N ALA A 130 3.24 -4.79 14.60
CA ALA A 130 2.26 -5.36 15.52
C ALA A 130 2.77 -6.63 16.20
N LEU A 131 3.41 -7.53 15.46
CA LEU A 131 4.03 -8.75 16.01
C LEU A 131 5.16 -8.43 16.97
N MET A 132 6.02 -7.45 16.62
CA MET A 132 7.11 -7.02 17.48
C MET A 132 6.59 -6.36 18.76
N ASP A 133 5.61 -5.51 18.66
CA ASP A 133 4.92 -4.87 19.77
C ASP A 133 4.27 -5.92 20.70
N TRP A 134 3.55 -6.86 20.13
CA TRP A 134 2.92 -7.93 20.88
C TRP A 134 3.97 -8.76 21.66
N LYS A 135 5.02 -9.19 20.99
CA LYS A 135 6.12 -9.93 21.60
C LYS A 135 6.74 -9.18 22.79
N ASN A 136 6.96 -7.87 22.65
CA ASN A 136 7.58 -7.05 23.69
C ASN A 136 6.60 -6.65 24.81
N ARG A 137 5.30 -6.64 24.58
CA ARG A 137 4.29 -6.40 25.61
C ARG A 137 4.06 -7.59 26.54
N VAL A 138 4.24 -8.80 26.03
CA VAL A 138 4.09 -10.05 26.83
C VAL A 138 5.18 -10.16 27.89
N ASP A 139 6.38 -9.65 27.60
CA ASP A 139 7.51 -9.66 28.55
C ASP A 139 8.13 -8.25 28.67
N ARG A 140 7.52 -7.39 29.48
CA ARG A 140 7.96 -6.00 29.70
C ARG A 140 9.22 -5.85 30.55
N LYS A 141 9.70 -6.93 31.17
CA LYS A 141 10.90 -6.92 32.03
C LYS A 141 12.18 -7.21 31.26
N SER A 142 12.06 -7.69 30.05
CA SER A 142 13.21 -7.93 29.18
C SER A 142 13.48 -6.74 28.27
N GLU A 143 14.70 -6.64 27.75
CA GLU A 143 15.03 -5.70 26.70
C GLU A 143 14.15 -5.94 25.46
N ALA A 144 13.84 -4.85 24.75
CA ALA A 144 13.05 -4.93 23.52
C ALA A 144 13.75 -5.83 22.49
N LYS A 145 13.06 -6.87 22.08
CA LYS A 145 13.59 -7.90 21.18
C LYS A 145 12.97 -7.75 19.79
N ARG A 146 13.79 -7.91 18.78
CA ARG A 146 13.32 -8.10 17.40
C ARG A 146 12.63 -9.47 17.25
N LEU A 147 11.90 -9.65 16.14
CA LEU A 147 11.41 -10.96 15.72
C LEU A 147 12.63 -11.90 15.54
N GLY A 148 12.42 -13.19 15.71
CA GLY A 148 13.49 -14.18 15.59
C GLY A 148 13.88 -14.49 14.14
N TYR A 149 14.20 -15.75 13.87
CA TYR A 149 14.42 -16.24 12.51
C TYR A 149 13.14 -16.26 11.72
N VAL A 150 13.23 -15.90 10.44
CA VAL A 150 12.11 -15.89 9.50
C VAL A 150 12.45 -16.78 8.31
N MET A 151 11.52 -17.65 7.95
CA MET A 151 11.64 -18.45 6.74
C MET A 151 11.09 -17.69 5.53
N ASN A 152 11.82 -17.76 4.43
CA ASN A 152 11.43 -17.15 3.17
C ASN A 152 11.86 -18.00 1.99
N ASN A 153 11.28 -17.77 0.82
CA ASN A 153 11.81 -18.28 -0.43
C ASN A 153 12.78 -17.25 -1.05
N HIS A 154 13.90 -17.68 -1.57
CA HIS A 154 14.85 -16.77 -2.20
C HIS A 154 14.23 -16.14 -3.46
N ILE A 155 14.51 -14.85 -3.71
CA ILE A 155 13.89 -14.11 -4.81
C ILE A 155 14.06 -14.77 -6.19
N ILE A 156 15.27 -15.28 -6.50
CA ILE A 156 15.53 -15.96 -7.77
C ILE A 156 14.81 -17.31 -7.90
N LYS A 157 14.22 -17.79 -6.81
CA LYS A 157 13.41 -19.01 -6.72
C LYS A 157 11.92 -18.69 -6.55
N GLY A 158 11.49 -17.48 -6.90
CA GLY A 158 10.10 -17.02 -6.82
C GLY A 158 9.69 -16.38 -5.47
N GLY A 159 10.64 -16.07 -4.60
CA GLY A 159 10.36 -15.47 -3.29
C GLY A 159 10.01 -13.99 -3.37
N HIS A 160 9.39 -13.49 -2.30
CA HIS A 160 8.96 -12.10 -2.19
C HIS A 160 10.10 -11.18 -1.74
N LEU A 161 10.06 -9.92 -2.20
CA LEU A 161 11.06 -8.88 -1.89
C LEU A 161 11.14 -8.50 -0.40
N SER A 162 10.11 -8.74 0.41
CA SER A 162 10.06 -8.34 1.84
C SER A 162 11.23 -8.83 2.66
N ALA A 163 11.76 -10.01 2.35
CA ALA A 163 12.89 -10.63 3.06
C ALA A 163 14.26 -10.39 2.38
N GLN A 164 14.32 -9.59 1.34
CA GLN A 164 15.58 -9.19 0.70
C GLN A 164 16.18 -7.97 1.42
N PRO A 165 17.46 -7.63 1.19
CA PRO A 165 18.13 -6.51 1.87
C PRO A 165 17.40 -5.15 1.79
N MET A 166 16.63 -4.93 0.73
CA MET A 166 15.80 -3.73 0.56
C MET A 166 14.37 -3.89 1.12
N GLY A 167 14.02 -5.04 1.64
CA GLY A 167 12.67 -5.34 2.13
C GLY A 167 12.45 -4.91 3.57
N ALA A 168 11.20 -4.61 3.93
CA ALA A 168 10.82 -4.13 5.25
C ALA A 168 11.15 -5.10 6.38
N LEU A 169 11.20 -6.40 6.12
CA LEU A 169 11.41 -7.41 7.15
C LEU A 169 12.75 -7.29 7.89
N HIS A 170 13.80 -6.78 7.21
CA HIS A 170 15.13 -6.62 7.77
C HIS A 170 15.17 -5.73 9.03
N ASP A 171 14.29 -4.74 9.11
CA ASP A 171 14.25 -3.82 10.25
C ASP A 171 13.61 -4.46 11.50
N TYR A 172 12.90 -5.55 11.32
CA TYR A 172 12.10 -6.20 12.38
C TYR A 172 12.68 -7.51 12.91
N ILE A 173 13.56 -8.16 12.17
CA ILE A 173 14.11 -9.48 12.54
C ILE A 173 15.44 -9.36 13.29
N ALA A 174 15.78 -10.41 14.02
CA ALA A 174 17.07 -10.51 14.70
C ALA A 174 18.23 -10.51 13.71
N ILE A 175 19.41 -10.16 14.22
CA ILE A 175 20.68 -10.37 13.52
C ILE A 175 21.22 -11.72 13.95
N ASP A 176 21.58 -12.54 13.01
CA ASP A 176 22.25 -13.82 13.30
C ASP A 176 23.65 -13.56 13.86
N PRO A 177 23.99 -14.09 15.04
CA PRO A 177 25.24 -13.76 15.72
C PRO A 177 26.49 -14.35 15.04
N VAL A 178 26.30 -15.31 14.16
CA VAL A 178 27.43 -15.97 13.46
C VAL A 178 27.70 -15.29 12.12
N THR A 179 26.65 -14.97 11.40
CA THR A 179 26.79 -14.38 10.04
C THR A 179 26.75 -12.87 10.05
N GLU A 180 26.38 -12.25 11.17
CA GLU A 180 26.13 -10.80 11.32
C GLU A 180 25.11 -10.23 10.30
N LYS A 181 24.26 -11.09 9.75
CA LYS A 181 23.23 -10.75 8.77
C LYS A 181 21.84 -10.93 9.38
N PRO A 182 20.82 -10.28 8.80
CA PRO A 182 19.43 -10.52 9.17
C PRO A 182 19.11 -12.02 9.14
N ALA A 183 18.43 -12.50 10.16
CA ALA A 183 18.15 -13.92 10.42
C ALA A 183 17.06 -14.48 9.48
N VAL A 184 17.33 -14.46 8.18
CA VAL A 184 16.46 -15.02 7.13
C VAL A 184 16.98 -16.40 6.74
N VAL A 185 16.12 -17.40 6.85
CA VAL A 185 16.39 -18.77 6.38
C VAL A 185 15.56 -19.01 5.12
N ASN A 186 16.24 -19.40 4.04
CA ASN A 186 15.56 -19.75 2.83
C ASN A 186 15.10 -21.21 2.83
N PHE A 187 13.90 -21.48 2.34
CA PHE A 187 13.42 -22.84 2.12
C PHE A 187 14.37 -23.61 1.21
N PRO A 188 14.67 -24.89 1.53
CA PRO A 188 15.33 -25.77 0.59
C PRO A 188 14.44 -25.96 -0.66
N VAL A 189 15.05 -26.18 -1.81
CA VAL A 189 14.35 -26.42 -3.07
C VAL A 189 14.84 -27.67 -3.72
N CYS A 190 13.97 -28.33 -4.48
CA CYS A 190 14.29 -29.52 -5.21
C CYS A 190 15.40 -29.26 -6.24
N LYS A 191 16.31 -30.23 -6.45
CA LYS A 191 17.44 -30.09 -7.37
C LYS A 191 17.03 -30.02 -8.83
N ASP A 192 15.94 -30.69 -9.17
CA ASP A 192 15.37 -30.77 -10.52
C ASP A 192 14.44 -29.58 -10.84
N ASN A 193 13.92 -28.93 -9.80
CA ASN A 193 13.03 -27.78 -9.97
C ASN A 193 13.21 -26.78 -8.83
N ILE A 194 13.97 -25.72 -9.07
CA ILE A 194 14.28 -24.69 -8.07
C ILE A 194 13.06 -23.86 -7.62
N TYR A 195 11.92 -23.97 -8.29
CA TYR A 195 10.66 -23.31 -7.90
C TYR A 195 9.77 -24.21 -7.03
N LYS A 196 10.16 -25.47 -6.81
CA LYS A 196 9.49 -26.40 -5.91
C LYS A 196 10.23 -26.48 -4.59
N ILE A 197 9.52 -26.22 -3.47
CA ILE A 197 10.07 -26.39 -2.12
C ILE A 197 10.32 -27.88 -1.86
N ASP A 198 11.48 -28.18 -1.32
CA ASP A 198 11.83 -29.51 -0.83
C ASP A 198 11.29 -29.66 0.61
N VAL A 199 10.39 -30.61 0.79
CA VAL A 199 9.67 -30.85 2.07
C VAL A 199 10.06 -32.15 2.74
N GLU A 200 11.07 -32.87 2.21
CA GLU A 200 11.58 -34.12 2.76
C GLU A 200 12.68 -33.91 3.80
#